data_397c3209df8ac10d268d3e4f52eab4a0
#
_entry.id   397c3209df8ac10d268d3e4f52eab4a0
#
_cell.length_a   1.000
_cell.length_b   1.000
_cell.length_c   1.000
_cell.angle_alpha   90.00
_cell.angle_beta   90.00
_cell.angle_gamma   90.00
#
_symmetry.space_group_name_H-M   'P 1'
#
loop_
_entity.id
_entity.type
_entity.pdbx_description
1 polymer ?
#
loop_
_entity_poly.entity_id
_entity_poly.type
_entity_poly.pdbx_seq_one_letter_code
_entity_poly.pdbx_strand_id
1 'polypeptide(L)'
;MARTDVEIFEKTICFEGFFRLERYRLRHRFFNGDWSPQLVRELFERGHAAAVLPYDPVRDEIILIEQFRVGALSAKDGPWLLEIVAGMIESSETAEQVAKRESVEEAGCIITDLIPL
;
A
#
# COMPACT_ATOMS: atom_id res chain seq x y z
N MET A 1 -2.45 -20.25 -4.50
CA MET A 1 -3.74 -20.80 -4.03
C MET A 1 -4.83 -20.27 -4.95
N ALA A 2 -5.69 -21.14 -5.44
CA ALA A 2 -6.75 -20.75 -6.38
C ALA A 2 -7.89 -20.04 -5.65
N ARG A 3 -8.65 -19.20 -6.38
CA ARG A 3 -9.82 -18.48 -5.84
C ARG A 3 -10.89 -19.43 -5.24
N THR A 4 -10.90 -20.68 -5.68
CA THR A 4 -11.78 -21.74 -5.18
C THR A 4 -11.40 -22.26 -3.79
N ASP A 5 -10.24 -21.84 -3.28
CA ASP A 5 -9.75 -22.25 -1.96
C ASP A 5 -10.18 -21.31 -0.83
N VAL A 6 -11.07 -20.36 -1.13
CA VAL A 6 -11.64 -19.41 -0.16
C VAL A 6 -13.14 -19.34 -0.36
N GLU A 7 -13.88 -19.44 0.73
CA GLU A 7 -15.32 -19.16 0.77
C GLU A 7 -15.59 -17.97 1.67
N ILE A 8 -16.23 -16.96 1.10
CA ILE A 8 -16.66 -15.76 1.84
C ILE A 8 -18.13 -15.88 2.15
N PHE A 9 -18.47 -15.96 3.43
CA PHE A 9 -19.86 -16.06 3.89
C PHE A 9 -20.50 -14.69 4.04
N GLU A 10 -19.70 -13.69 4.46
CA GLU A 10 -20.22 -12.36 4.74
C GLU A 10 -19.09 -11.34 4.65
N LYS A 11 -19.41 -10.19 4.09
CA LYS A 11 -18.55 -9.01 4.07
C LYS A 11 -19.37 -7.82 4.57
N THR A 12 -18.93 -7.20 5.66
CA THR A 12 -19.59 -6.07 6.30
C THR A 12 -18.65 -4.87 6.30
N ILE A 13 -19.17 -3.69 5.95
CA ILE A 13 -18.45 -2.44 6.12
C ILE A 13 -18.69 -1.95 7.54
N CYS A 14 -17.66 -1.97 8.38
CA CYS A 14 -17.76 -1.55 9.80
C CYS A 14 -17.56 -0.06 9.99
N PHE A 15 -16.74 0.55 9.15
CA PHE A 15 -16.47 1.99 9.15
C PHE A 15 -16.14 2.43 7.73
N GLU A 16 -16.64 3.56 7.33
CA GLU A 16 -16.36 4.18 6.04
C GLU A 16 -16.12 5.67 6.22
N GLY A 17 -14.88 6.08 6.12
CA GLY A 17 -14.44 7.46 6.15
C GLY A 17 -13.53 7.72 4.95
N PHE A 18 -12.40 8.39 5.17
CA PHE A 18 -11.37 8.49 4.13
C PHE A 18 -10.84 7.11 3.73
N PHE A 19 -10.65 6.23 4.69
CA PHE A 19 -10.40 4.80 4.48
C PHE A 19 -11.62 4.00 4.92
N ARG A 20 -11.58 2.69 4.71
CA ARG A 20 -12.65 1.77 5.04
C ARG A 20 -12.15 0.62 5.89
N LEU A 21 -12.92 0.25 6.91
CA LEU A 21 -12.69 -0.97 7.68
C LEU A 21 -13.76 -1.98 7.30
N GLU A 22 -13.35 -3.11 6.76
CA GLU A 22 -14.22 -4.21 6.36
C GLU A 22 -14.04 -5.39 7.31
N ARG A 23 -15.12 -6.13 7.56
CA ARG A 23 -15.08 -7.38 8.31
C ARG A 23 -15.53 -8.50 7.40
N TYR A 24 -14.73 -9.56 7.34
CA TYR A 24 -15.03 -10.76 6.59
C TYR A 24 -15.30 -11.91 7.53
N ARG A 25 -16.33 -12.69 7.23
CA ARG A 25 -16.56 -14.03 7.77
C ARG A 25 -16.31 -14.99 6.62
N LEU A 26 -15.27 -15.80 6.75
CA LEU A 26 -14.77 -16.64 5.65
C LEU A 26 -14.13 -17.93 6.19
N ARG A 27 -13.81 -18.85 5.30
CA ARG A 27 -12.90 -19.97 5.54
C ARG A 27 -12.00 -20.18 4.32
N HIS A 28 -10.89 -20.85 4.51
CA HIS A 28 -9.97 -21.19 3.43
C HIS A 28 -9.54 -22.66 3.53
N ARG A 29 -8.97 -23.18 2.46
CA ARG A 29 -8.34 -24.49 2.49
C ARG A 29 -6.95 -24.41 3.10
N PHE A 30 -6.58 -25.44 3.83
CA PHE A 30 -5.20 -25.70 4.19
C PHE A 30 -4.47 -26.40 3.04
N PHE A 31 -3.15 -26.42 3.09
CA PHE A 31 -2.36 -27.08 2.05
C PHE A 31 -2.59 -28.60 1.97
N ASN A 32 -3.07 -29.20 3.04
CA ASN A 32 -3.45 -30.62 3.05
C ASN A 32 -4.82 -30.89 2.40
N GLY A 33 -5.54 -29.86 1.98
CA GLY A 33 -6.84 -29.93 1.34
C GLY A 33 -8.04 -29.77 2.26
N ASP A 34 -7.86 -29.79 3.57
CA ASP A 34 -8.94 -29.59 4.53
C ASP A 34 -9.38 -28.12 4.59
N TRP A 35 -10.62 -27.90 4.99
CA TRP A 35 -11.12 -26.55 5.24
C TRP A 35 -10.73 -26.07 6.64
N SER A 36 -10.37 -24.81 6.75
CA SER A 36 -10.24 -24.15 8.04
C SER A 36 -11.60 -24.04 8.74
N PRO A 37 -11.63 -23.87 10.07
CA PRO A 37 -12.82 -23.36 10.73
C PRO A 37 -13.21 -22.01 10.14
N GLN A 38 -14.42 -21.57 10.44
CA GLN A 38 -14.89 -20.24 10.07
C GLN A 38 -14.08 -19.18 10.81
N LEU A 39 -13.56 -18.21 10.08
CA LEU A 39 -12.71 -17.15 10.58
C LEU A 39 -13.40 -15.81 10.43
N VAL A 40 -13.18 -14.91 11.38
CA VAL A 40 -13.55 -13.50 11.28
C VAL A 40 -12.26 -12.70 11.16
N ARG A 41 -12.17 -11.84 10.14
CA ARG A 41 -11.02 -10.98 9.89
C ARG A 41 -11.46 -9.57 9.56
N GLU A 42 -10.74 -8.62 10.11
CA GLU A 42 -10.91 -7.20 9.79
C GLU A 42 -9.83 -6.80 8.80
N LEU A 43 -10.26 -6.11 7.73
CA LEU A 43 -9.38 -5.60 6.69
C LEU A 43 -9.47 -4.07 6.66
N PHE A 44 -8.32 -3.43 6.82
CA PHE A 44 -8.18 -2.01 6.59
C PHE A 44 -7.99 -1.77 5.09
N GLU A 45 -9.07 -1.38 4.42
CA GLU A 45 -9.09 -1.14 2.98
C GLU A 45 -8.75 0.32 2.71
N ARG A 46 -7.62 0.55 2.07
CA ARG A 46 -7.11 1.88 1.75
C ARG A 46 -6.76 2.07 0.26
N GLY A 47 -7.13 1.10 -0.57
CA GLY A 47 -6.77 1.08 -1.98
C GLY A 47 -5.32 0.65 -2.23
N HIS A 48 -4.90 0.80 -3.46
CA HIS A 48 -3.56 0.44 -3.90
C HIS A 48 -2.67 1.67 -4.01
N ALA A 49 -1.38 1.48 -3.80
CA ALA A 49 -0.38 2.52 -3.90
C ALA A 49 0.82 2.02 -4.69
N ALA A 50 1.58 2.94 -5.26
CA ALA A 50 2.88 2.67 -5.85
C ALA A 50 3.93 3.50 -5.14
N ALA A 51 5.11 2.93 -4.98
CA ALA A 51 6.25 3.59 -4.39
C ALA A 51 7.43 3.54 -5.36
N VAL A 52 8.29 4.53 -5.30
CA VAL A 52 9.49 4.63 -6.13
C VAL A 52 10.63 5.19 -5.30
N LEU A 53 11.82 4.61 -5.47
CA LEU A 53 13.05 5.14 -4.92
C LEU A 53 13.81 5.84 -6.05
N PRO A 54 13.79 7.18 -6.11
CA PRO A 54 14.55 7.91 -7.13
C PRO A 54 16.05 7.78 -6.86
N TYR A 55 16.79 7.46 -7.91
CA TYR A 55 18.24 7.31 -7.86
C TYR A 55 18.89 8.17 -8.93
N ASP A 56 19.88 8.96 -8.53
CA ASP A 56 20.72 9.76 -9.42
C ASP A 56 22.05 9.01 -9.66
N PRO A 57 22.23 8.40 -10.83
CA PRO A 57 23.45 7.64 -11.11
C PRO A 57 24.70 8.52 -11.32
N VAL A 58 24.53 9.81 -11.60
CA VAL A 58 25.66 10.74 -11.78
C VAL A 58 26.28 11.06 -10.43
N ARG A 59 25.43 11.29 -9.41
CA ARG A 59 25.86 11.63 -8.05
C ARG A 59 25.99 10.41 -7.15
N ASP A 60 25.46 9.25 -7.59
CA ASP A 60 25.33 8.05 -6.77
C ASP A 60 24.56 8.33 -5.47
N GLU A 61 23.42 8.98 -5.61
CA GLU A 61 22.56 9.41 -4.50
C GLU A 61 21.13 8.96 -4.71
N ILE A 62 20.43 8.67 -3.60
CA ILE A 62 19.00 8.45 -3.58
C ILE A 62 18.29 9.71 -3.06
N ILE A 63 17.03 9.88 -3.46
CA ILE A 63 16.20 10.99 -2.99
C ILE A 63 15.13 10.41 -2.04
N LEU A 64 15.13 10.93 -0.82
CA LEU A 64 14.10 10.64 0.17
C LEU A 64 13.31 11.91 0.45
N ILE A 65 12.09 11.74 0.89
CA ILE A 65 11.22 12.83 1.35
C ILE A 65 11.02 12.72 2.86
N GLU A 66 10.67 13.83 3.49
CA GLU A 66 10.32 13.86 4.90
C GLU A 66 8.85 14.26 5.03
N GLN A 67 8.05 13.42 5.67
CA GLN A 67 6.61 13.62 5.80
C GLN A 67 6.12 13.46 7.23
N PHE A 68 5.11 14.26 7.57
CA PHE A 68 4.34 14.07 8.80
C PHE A 68 3.47 12.82 8.68
N ARG A 69 3.58 11.93 9.66
CA ARG A 69 2.76 10.72 9.76
C ARG A 69 2.09 10.64 11.13
N VAL A 70 0.77 10.79 11.14
CA VAL A 70 -0.03 10.74 12.37
C VAL A 70 0.16 9.42 13.13
N GLY A 71 0.36 8.30 12.42
CA GLY A 71 0.61 7.01 13.03
C GLY A 71 1.92 6.92 13.81
N ALA A 72 2.84 7.86 13.61
CA ALA A 72 4.13 7.93 14.30
C ALA A 72 4.17 8.98 15.42
N LEU A 73 3.01 9.50 15.86
CA LEU A 73 2.95 10.51 16.91
C LEU A 73 3.67 10.10 18.21
N SER A 74 3.60 8.83 18.57
CA SER A 74 4.23 8.30 19.78
C SER A 74 5.65 7.76 19.55
N ALA A 75 6.20 7.90 18.35
CA ALA A 75 7.57 7.49 18.08
C ALA A 75 8.56 8.39 18.82
N LYS A 76 9.68 7.79 19.26
CA LYS A 76 10.72 8.49 20.05
C LYS A 76 11.22 9.75 19.35
N ASP A 77 11.39 9.70 18.02
CA ASP A 77 11.96 10.79 17.25
C ASP A 77 10.89 11.66 16.55
N GLY A 78 9.63 11.48 16.97
CA GLY A 78 8.51 12.29 16.48
C GLY A 78 7.84 11.75 15.23
N PRO A 79 6.83 12.49 14.71
CA PRO A 79 5.98 12.03 13.60
C PRO A 79 6.52 12.35 12.21
N TRP A 80 7.69 12.96 12.09
CA TRP A 80 8.32 13.27 10.82
C TRP A 80 9.23 12.13 10.38
N LEU A 81 8.89 11.46 9.30
CA LEU A 81 9.58 10.26 8.83
C LEU A 81 10.26 10.50 7.48
N LEU A 82 11.46 9.94 7.32
CA LEU A 82 12.10 9.82 6.02
C LEU A 82 11.49 8.65 5.26
N GLU A 83 11.05 8.91 4.04
CA GLU A 83 10.31 7.94 3.25
C GLU A 83 10.75 8.00 1.78
N ILE A 84 10.49 6.92 1.06
CA ILE A 84 10.54 6.93 -0.40
C ILE A 84 9.29 7.64 -0.94
N VAL A 85 9.36 8.08 -2.19
CA VAL A 85 8.21 8.67 -2.88
C VAL A 85 7.13 7.61 -3.08
N ALA A 86 5.90 7.91 -2.71
CA ALA A 86 4.77 7.01 -2.88
C ALA A 86 3.46 7.79 -3.03
N GLY A 87 2.50 7.17 -3.68
CA GLY A 87 1.16 7.72 -3.80
C GLY A 87 0.13 6.67 -4.14
N MET A 88 -1.13 7.02 -3.91
CA MET A 88 -2.25 6.14 -4.22
C MET A 88 -2.49 6.08 -5.72
N ILE A 89 -2.78 4.87 -6.21
CA ILE A 89 -3.13 4.64 -7.61
C ILE A 89 -4.59 5.05 -7.80
N GLU A 90 -4.82 6.07 -8.61
CA GLU A 90 -6.16 6.50 -8.99
C GLU A 90 -6.73 5.58 -10.08
N SER A 91 -8.05 5.60 -10.28
CA SER A 91 -8.79 4.60 -11.04
C SER A 91 -8.35 4.41 -12.50
N SER A 92 -7.67 5.37 -13.09
CA SER A 92 -7.21 5.31 -14.49
C SER A 92 -5.68 5.31 -14.64
N GLU A 93 -4.95 5.23 -13.52
CA GLU A 93 -3.50 5.29 -13.52
C GLU A 93 -2.86 3.91 -13.46
N THR A 94 -1.69 3.77 -14.09
CA THR A 94 -0.78 2.64 -13.86
C THR A 94 0.17 2.95 -12.69
N ALA A 95 0.81 1.93 -12.14
CA ALA A 95 1.82 2.11 -11.09
C ALA A 95 2.97 3.02 -11.56
N GLU A 96 3.42 2.86 -12.81
CA GLU A 96 4.48 3.68 -13.42
C GLU A 96 4.06 5.15 -13.54
N GLN A 97 2.81 5.40 -13.93
CA GLN A 97 2.28 6.77 -14.01
C GLN A 97 2.23 7.45 -12.64
N VAL A 98 1.80 6.73 -11.61
CA VAL A 98 1.79 7.22 -10.23
C VAL A 98 3.22 7.51 -9.75
N ALA A 99 4.16 6.60 -9.99
CA ALA A 99 5.57 6.78 -9.61
C ALA A 99 6.16 8.07 -10.22
N LYS A 100 5.91 8.31 -11.49
CA LYS A 100 6.37 9.53 -12.19
C LYS A 100 5.68 10.79 -11.69
N ARG A 101 4.37 10.75 -11.53
CA ARG A 101 3.58 11.89 -11.04
C ARG A 101 3.99 12.29 -9.63
N GLU A 102 4.01 11.33 -8.72
CA GLU A 102 4.35 11.58 -7.31
C GLU A 102 5.81 12.04 -7.14
N SER A 103 6.73 11.55 -7.97
CA SER A 103 8.12 12.02 -7.95
C SER A 103 8.23 13.51 -8.25
N VAL A 104 7.42 14.03 -9.17
CA VAL A 104 7.36 15.48 -9.45
C VAL A 104 6.68 16.21 -8.30
N GLU A 105 5.52 15.75 -7.85
CA GLU A 105 4.72 16.42 -6.83
C GLU A 105 5.40 16.43 -5.46
N GLU A 106 5.95 15.30 -5.01
CA GLU A 106 6.51 15.17 -3.67
C GLU A 106 7.99 15.54 -3.58
N ALA A 107 8.78 15.22 -4.61
CA ALA A 107 10.24 15.38 -4.58
C ALA A 107 10.78 16.36 -5.62
N GLY A 108 9.94 16.88 -6.51
CA GLY A 108 10.36 17.81 -7.56
C GLY A 108 11.33 17.22 -8.57
N CYS A 109 11.35 15.91 -8.75
CA CYS A 109 12.26 15.22 -9.66
C CYS A 109 11.52 14.53 -10.81
N ILE A 110 12.20 14.45 -11.96
CA ILE A 110 11.70 13.80 -13.18
C ILE A 110 12.35 12.44 -13.30
N ILE A 111 11.52 11.38 -13.33
CA ILE A 111 11.97 10.02 -13.54
C ILE A 111 12.03 9.74 -15.04
N THR A 112 13.18 9.29 -15.54
CA THR A 112 13.37 8.91 -16.95
C THR A 112 13.12 7.42 -17.17
N ASP A 113 13.76 6.58 -16.36
CA ASP A 113 13.67 5.13 -16.46
C ASP A 113 13.16 4.52 -15.16
N LEU A 114 12.33 3.48 -15.26
CA LEU A 114 11.82 2.73 -14.12
C LEU A 114 12.28 1.29 -14.19
N ILE A 115 12.76 0.77 -13.07
CA ILE A 115 13.15 -0.63 -12.91
C ILE A 115 12.18 -1.24 -11.89
N PRO A 116 11.32 -2.18 -12.29
CA PRO A 116 10.43 -2.87 -11.35
C PRO A 116 11.23 -3.71 -10.33
N LEU A 117 10.78 -3.71 -9.10
CA LEU A 117 11.35 -4.51 -8.01
C LEU A 117 10.34 -5.55 -7.52
#